data_7932702924d9f7d1f2358eb1041b2eca
#
_entry.id   7932702924d9f7d1f2358eb1041b2eca
#
_cell.length_a   1.000
_cell.length_b   1.000
_cell.length_c   1.000
_cell.angle_alpha   90.00
_cell.angle_beta   90.00
_cell.angle_gamma   90.00
#
_symmetry.space_group_name_H-M   'P 1'
#
loop_
_entity.id
_entity.type
_entity.pdbx_description
1 polymer ?
#
loop_
_entity_poly.entity_id
_entity_poly.type
_entity_poly.pdbx_seq_one_letter_code
_entity_poly.pdbx_strand_id
1 'polypeptide(L)'
;MKPYYQDDHVTLYCGDCREIVPTLGRFDLLLTDPPYGIKRFNRTDGGNSQRIRSFGHSDTPWNNEPPGRDILEMLMKCCRFHVIFGMNNLPLPTTEHFIVWDKGQAMPSFAECELAWSSLSTPAKIARVRFVSGKQHPAEKPLSLMTWCISLAGDSVKTILDPFAGSGTTGRAAKDLNRKCTLIEREERYCEIAAKRMRQEVFNFDA
;
A
#
# COMPACT_ATOMS: atom_id res chain seq x y z
N MET A 1 -13.09 11.94 14.75
CA MET A 1 -12.57 12.77 13.63
C MET A 1 -13.52 12.65 12.44
N LYS A 2 -13.71 13.73 11.64
CA LYS A 2 -14.58 13.69 10.46
C LYS A 2 -13.82 13.08 9.28
N PRO A 3 -14.37 12.08 8.55
CA PRO A 3 -13.74 11.56 7.35
C PRO A 3 -13.60 12.61 6.24
N TYR A 4 -12.55 12.50 5.44
CA TYR A 4 -12.35 13.27 4.21
C TYR A 4 -13.30 12.79 3.10
N TYR A 5 -13.49 11.46 3.03
CA TYR A 5 -14.46 10.79 2.16
C TYR A 5 -15.04 9.57 2.87
N GLN A 6 -16.31 9.26 2.58
CA GLN A 6 -16.96 8.06 3.08
C GLN A 6 -18.06 7.59 2.13
N ASP A 7 -18.11 6.28 1.89
CA ASP A 7 -19.24 5.57 1.29
C ASP A 7 -19.52 4.28 2.08
N ASP A 8 -20.34 3.38 1.54
CA ASP A 8 -20.73 2.12 2.23
C ASP A 8 -19.55 1.17 2.45
N HIS A 9 -18.46 1.29 1.68
CA HIS A 9 -17.31 0.39 1.72
C HIS A 9 -16.03 1.06 2.22
N VAL A 10 -15.83 2.34 1.93
CA VAL A 10 -14.56 3.01 2.19
C VAL A 10 -14.74 4.25 3.05
N THR A 11 -13.94 4.33 4.10
CA THR A 11 -13.77 5.54 4.90
C THR A 11 -12.33 6.02 4.73
N LEU A 12 -12.13 7.25 4.26
CA LEU A 12 -10.82 7.88 4.08
C LEU A 12 -10.66 9.03 5.07
N TYR A 13 -9.55 9.02 5.80
CA TYR A 13 -9.13 10.13 6.64
C TYR A 13 -7.91 10.83 6.04
N CYS A 14 -7.89 12.16 6.08
CA CYS A 14 -6.72 12.96 5.73
C CYS A 14 -6.02 13.37 7.03
N GLY A 15 -4.82 12.83 7.27
CA GLY A 15 -4.04 13.12 8.48
C GLY A 15 -3.00 12.07 8.84
N ASP A 16 -2.42 12.21 10.02
CA ASP A 16 -1.38 11.31 10.51
C ASP A 16 -1.99 10.05 11.10
N CYS A 17 -1.50 8.88 10.65
CA CYS A 17 -1.98 7.59 11.17
C CYS A 17 -1.69 7.41 12.67
N ARG A 18 -0.67 8.06 13.21
CA ARG A 18 -0.34 8.02 14.66
C ARG A 18 -1.43 8.62 15.53
N GLU A 19 -2.14 9.62 15.01
CA GLU A 19 -3.24 10.29 15.68
C GLU A 19 -4.59 9.62 15.44
N ILE A 20 -4.77 9.10 14.21
CA ILE A 20 -6.06 8.58 13.77
C ILE A 20 -6.27 7.14 14.24
N VAL A 21 -5.29 6.25 14.03
CA VAL A 21 -5.44 4.80 14.34
C VAL A 21 -5.84 4.55 15.79
N PRO A 22 -5.31 5.23 16.81
CA PRO A 22 -5.73 5.02 18.20
C PRO A 22 -7.21 5.32 18.48
N THR A 23 -7.87 6.09 17.60
CA THR A 23 -9.30 6.44 17.72
C THR A 23 -10.22 5.44 17.03
N LEU A 24 -9.64 4.51 16.26
CA LEU A 24 -10.37 3.51 15.48
C LEU A 24 -10.52 2.18 16.25
N GLY A 25 -11.43 1.34 15.79
CA GLY A 25 -11.60 -0.01 16.30
C GLY A 25 -10.56 -1.00 15.77
N ARG A 26 -10.88 -2.30 15.90
CA ARG A 26 -10.05 -3.38 15.36
C ARG A 26 -10.46 -3.71 13.92
N PHE A 27 -9.47 -4.23 13.16
CA PHE A 27 -9.64 -4.66 11.78
C PHE A 27 -9.22 -6.12 11.60
N ASP A 28 -9.72 -6.75 10.54
CA ASP A 28 -9.32 -8.11 10.21
C ASP A 28 -7.94 -8.13 9.53
N LEU A 29 -7.64 -7.16 8.64
CA LEU A 29 -6.41 -7.14 7.85
C LEU A 29 -5.78 -5.75 7.83
N LEU A 30 -4.49 -5.68 8.17
CA LEU A 30 -3.60 -4.59 7.80
C LEU A 30 -3.00 -4.92 6.43
N LEU A 31 -3.34 -4.16 5.40
CA LEU A 31 -2.75 -4.29 4.06
C LEU A 31 -2.19 -2.95 3.64
N THR A 32 -0.86 -2.80 3.63
CA THR A 32 -0.25 -1.48 3.53
C THR A 32 1.13 -1.49 2.88
N ASP A 33 1.49 -0.34 2.30
CA ASP A 33 2.77 -0.05 1.66
C ASP A 33 3.37 1.24 2.25
N PRO A 34 3.99 1.19 3.44
CA PRO A 34 4.54 2.36 4.08
C PRO A 34 5.79 2.88 3.33
N PRO A 35 6.21 4.14 3.59
CA PRO A 35 7.45 4.67 3.05
C PRO A 35 8.65 3.84 3.53
N TYR A 36 9.63 3.61 2.63
CA TYR A 36 10.80 2.76 2.91
C TYR A 36 12.04 3.53 3.35
N GLY A 37 12.02 4.86 3.34
CA GLY A 37 13.19 5.68 3.66
C GLY A 37 14.33 5.56 2.64
N ILE A 38 14.04 5.09 1.44
CA ILE A 38 15.06 4.91 0.39
C ILE A 38 15.44 6.27 -0.16
N LYS A 39 16.57 6.82 0.32
CA LYS A 39 17.21 7.97 -0.28
C LYS A 39 17.71 7.55 -1.67
N ARG A 40 17.28 8.24 -2.73
CA ARG A 40 17.85 8.03 -4.05
C ARG A 40 19.35 8.32 -3.97
N PHE A 41 20.17 7.33 -4.26
CA PHE A 41 21.54 7.59 -4.64
C PHE A 41 21.48 8.37 -5.96
N ASN A 42 21.88 9.64 -5.93
CA ASN A 42 22.28 10.34 -7.14
C ASN A 42 23.53 9.60 -7.65
N ARG A 43 23.34 8.62 -8.52
CA ARG A 43 24.45 8.04 -9.27
C ARG A 43 24.94 9.11 -10.23
N THR A 44 25.95 9.84 -9.80
CA THR A 44 26.85 10.61 -10.67
C THR A 44 27.80 9.63 -11.33
N ASP A 45 27.28 8.65 -12.08
CA ASP A 45 28.11 7.85 -12.98
C ASP A 45 28.30 8.70 -14.22
N GLY A 46 29.55 9.17 -14.44
CA GLY A 46 29.96 10.01 -15.53
C GLY A 46 29.66 9.38 -16.89
N GLY A 47 28.53 9.77 -17.50
CA GLY A 47 28.12 9.33 -18.81
C GLY A 47 26.72 9.83 -19.16
N ASN A 48 26.69 10.95 -19.88
CA ASN A 48 25.56 11.47 -20.66
C ASN A 48 24.23 11.67 -19.90
N SER A 49 24.21 12.64 -19.00
CA SER A 49 23.16 13.00 -18.03
C SER A 49 21.83 13.55 -18.59
N GLN A 50 21.48 13.32 -19.85
CA GLN A 50 20.30 13.96 -20.44
C GLN A 50 19.05 13.07 -20.62
N ARG A 51 19.04 11.80 -20.17
CA ARG A 51 17.88 10.90 -20.41
C ARG A 51 17.28 10.18 -19.21
N ILE A 52 17.74 10.39 -18.01
CA ILE A 52 16.99 9.97 -16.83
C ILE A 52 16.23 11.18 -16.31
N ARG A 53 15.24 11.66 -17.08
CA ARG A 53 14.15 12.47 -16.54
C ARG A 53 13.46 11.62 -15.49
N SER A 54 13.75 11.95 -14.25
CA SER A 54 13.10 11.48 -13.05
C SER A 54 11.63 11.22 -13.32
N PHE A 55 11.20 9.96 -13.29
CA PHE A 55 9.82 9.67 -13.04
C PHE A 55 9.50 10.21 -11.63
N GLY A 56 9.03 11.45 -11.58
CA GLY A 56 8.21 12.09 -10.56
C GLY A 56 8.44 11.86 -9.07
N HIS A 57 9.60 11.39 -8.62
CA HIS A 57 9.97 11.36 -7.22
C HIS A 57 10.94 12.51 -6.90
N SER A 58 10.50 13.74 -7.21
CA SER A 58 11.11 14.92 -6.61
C SER A 58 10.88 14.87 -5.12
N ASP A 59 11.92 15.04 -4.32
CA ASP A 59 11.99 15.54 -2.93
C ASP A 59 10.67 15.61 -2.16
N THR A 60 9.90 14.52 -2.15
CA THR A 60 8.68 14.45 -1.37
C THR A 60 9.05 14.01 0.05
N PRO A 61 8.86 14.87 1.07
CA PRO A 61 9.29 14.61 2.45
C PRO A 61 8.75 13.31 3.04
N TRP A 62 7.62 12.80 2.52
CA TRP A 62 6.93 11.64 3.04
C TRP A 62 7.68 10.30 2.88
N ASN A 63 8.63 10.18 1.92
CA ASN A 63 9.38 8.93 1.71
C ASN A 63 10.74 8.93 2.40
N ASN A 64 11.10 9.99 3.12
CA ASN A 64 12.43 10.15 3.68
C ASN A 64 12.64 9.35 4.96
N GLU A 65 11.57 9.02 5.67
CA GLU A 65 11.66 8.28 6.93
C GLU A 65 10.66 7.12 6.93
N PRO A 66 11.14 5.86 7.10
CA PRO A 66 10.24 4.74 7.31
C PRO A 66 9.56 4.85 8.67
N PRO A 67 8.36 4.25 8.85
CA PRO A 67 7.76 4.18 10.17
C PRO A 67 8.67 3.44 11.15
N GLY A 68 8.81 4.00 12.35
CA GLY A 68 9.53 3.37 13.44
C GLY A 68 8.86 2.07 13.89
N ARG A 69 9.58 1.27 14.69
CA ARG A 69 9.06 0.02 15.25
C ARG A 69 7.78 0.24 16.07
N ASP A 70 7.72 1.29 16.85
CA ASP A 70 6.57 1.69 17.68
C ASP A 70 5.29 1.89 16.86
N ILE A 71 5.41 2.57 15.70
CA ILE A 71 4.29 2.78 14.78
C ILE A 71 3.84 1.44 14.18
N LEU A 72 4.78 0.63 13.69
CA LEU A 72 4.45 -0.69 13.13
C LEU A 72 3.77 -1.60 14.15
N GLU A 73 4.28 -1.64 15.39
CA GLU A 73 3.67 -2.42 16.47
C GLU A 73 2.26 -1.92 16.82
N MET A 74 2.05 -0.61 16.84
CA MET A 74 0.72 -0.02 17.05
C MET A 74 -0.25 -0.47 15.96
N LEU A 75 0.16 -0.38 14.69
CA LEU A 75 -0.65 -0.80 13.55
C LEU A 75 -0.96 -2.29 13.57
N MET A 76 0.04 -3.12 13.91
CA MET A 76 -0.15 -4.56 13.98
C MET A 76 -1.09 -4.97 15.13
N LYS A 77 -1.06 -4.26 16.27
CA LYS A 77 -1.93 -4.55 17.42
C LYS A 77 -3.42 -4.33 17.14
N CYS A 78 -3.77 -3.44 16.21
CA CYS A 78 -5.17 -3.16 15.87
C CYS A 78 -5.74 -4.09 14.78
N CYS A 79 -4.94 -4.98 14.21
CA CYS A 79 -5.35 -5.88 13.14
C CYS A 79 -5.10 -7.35 13.52
N ARG A 80 -5.95 -8.25 12.98
CA ARG A 80 -5.79 -9.70 13.19
C ARG A 80 -4.74 -10.31 12.27
N PHE A 81 -4.77 -9.91 11.00
CA PHE A 81 -3.85 -10.36 9.96
C PHE A 81 -3.11 -9.18 9.36
N HIS A 82 -1.95 -9.44 8.76
CA HIS A 82 -1.07 -8.39 8.26
C HIS A 82 -0.43 -8.79 6.94
N VAL A 83 -0.37 -7.84 6.00
CA VAL A 83 0.46 -7.86 4.79
C VAL A 83 1.10 -6.48 4.66
N ILE A 84 2.41 -6.39 4.86
CA ILE A 84 3.15 -5.12 4.90
C ILE A 84 4.26 -5.18 3.86
N PHE A 85 4.15 -4.37 2.80
CA PHE A 85 5.17 -4.28 1.76
C PHE A 85 6.45 -3.62 2.28
N GLY A 86 7.58 -3.93 1.65
CA GLY A 86 8.88 -3.38 2.01
C GLY A 86 9.54 -4.05 3.22
N MET A 87 9.28 -5.33 3.49
CA MET A 87 9.79 -6.04 4.66
C MET A 87 11.31 -5.98 4.85
N ASN A 88 12.06 -5.84 3.76
CA ASN A 88 13.52 -5.73 3.76
C ASN A 88 14.02 -4.34 4.18
N ASN A 89 13.15 -3.35 4.31
CA ASN A 89 13.47 -1.96 4.66
C ASN A 89 12.87 -1.53 6.01
N LEU A 90 12.07 -2.39 6.63
CA LEU A 90 11.28 -2.07 7.82
C LEU A 90 11.71 -2.91 9.02
N PRO A 91 11.66 -2.39 10.25
CA PRO A 91 12.03 -3.12 11.46
C PRO A 91 10.92 -4.10 11.91
N LEU A 92 10.52 -4.99 11.01
CA LEU A 92 9.51 -6.03 11.24
C LEU A 92 10.13 -7.27 11.90
N PRO A 93 9.35 -8.07 12.65
CA PRO A 93 9.82 -9.32 13.20
C PRO A 93 10.15 -10.33 12.10
N THR A 94 10.94 -11.36 12.42
CA THR A 94 11.18 -12.48 11.51
C THR A 94 9.88 -13.20 11.18
N THR A 95 9.77 -13.73 9.96
CA THR A 95 8.61 -14.50 9.51
C THR A 95 9.03 -15.56 8.49
N GLU A 96 8.33 -16.69 8.50
CA GLU A 96 8.36 -17.70 7.44
C GLU A 96 7.29 -17.44 6.37
N HIS A 97 6.38 -16.50 6.64
CA HIS A 97 5.23 -16.17 5.81
C HIS A 97 5.46 -14.83 5.13
N PHE A 98 5.89 -14.86 3.87
CA PHE A 98 6.12 -13.64 3.11
C PHE A 98 5.61 -13.78 1.67
N ILE A 99 5.43 -12.63 1.03
CA ILE A 99 4.97 -12.54 -0.35
C ILE A 99 6.09 -11.91 -1.17
N VAL A 100 6.42 -12.55 -2.28
CA VAL A 100 7.26 -11.97 -3.33
C VAL A 100 6.35 -11.46 -4.43
N TRP A 101 6.33 -10.16 -4.64
CA TRP A 101 5.69 -9.61 -5.83
C TRP A 101 6.70 -9.60 -6.97
N ASP A 102 6.54 -10.55 -7.89
CA ASP A 102 7.25 -10.61 -9.16
C ASP A 102 6.59 -9.64 -10.16
N LYS A 103 7.33 -8.60 -10.55
CA LYS A 103 6.83 -7.53 -11.43
C LYS A 103 6.76 -7.94 -12.89
N GLY A 104 7.31 -9.11 -13.24
CA GLY A 104 7.35 -9.64 -14.60
C GLY A 104 8.12 -8.73 -15.57
N GLN A 105 9.09 -7.98 -15.07
CA GLN A 105 9.94 -7.09 -15.89
C GLN A 105 11.40 -7.26 -15.50
N ALA A 106 12.25 -7.38 -16.49
CA ALA A 106 13.71 -7.36 -16.35
C ALA A 106 14.24 -6.04 -16.90
N MET A 107 14.32 -5.01 -16.05
CA MET A 107 14.98 -3.74 -16.39
C MET A 107 16.20 -3.56 -15.47
N PRO A 108 17.39 -3.36 -16.01
CA PRO A 108 18.63 -3.30 -15.21
C PRO A 108 18.64 -2.27 -14.08
N SER A 109 17.80 -1.25 -14.18
CA SER A 109 17.74 -0.13 -13.22
C SER A 109 16.59 -0.24 -12.20
N PHE A 110 15.76 -1.28 -12.26
CA PHE A 110 14.59 -1.44 -11.39
C PHE A 110 14.58 -2.81 -10.72
N ALA A 111 14.15 -2.86 -9.46
CA ALA A 111 13.96 -4.12 -8.77
C ALA A 111 12.91 -4.98 -9.50
N GLU A 112 13.25 -6.21 -9.82
CA GLU A 112 12.37 -7.17 -10.49
C GLU A 112 11.24 -7.65 -9.58
N CYS A 113 11.45 -7.59 -8.27
CA CYS A 113 10.48 -7.97 -7.26
C CYS A 113 10.44 -7.00 -6.08
N GLU A 114 9.37 -7.09 -5.29
CA GLU A 114 9.25 -6.50 -3.96
C GLU A 114 8.79 -7.57 -2.97
N LEU A 115 9.15 -7.38 -1.70
CA LEU A 115 8.83 -8.30 -0.63
C LEU A 115 7.78 -7.70 0.29
N ALA A 116 6.79 -8.50 0.68
CA ALA A 116 5.86 -8.15 1.75
C ALA A 116 5.94 -9.14 2.89
N TRP A 117 6.06 -8.63 4.10
CA TRP A 117 5.92 -9.38 5.34
C TRP A 117 4.45 -9.80 5.51
N SER A 118 4.23 -11.02 5.98
CA SER A 118 2.88 -11.51 6.21
C SER A 118 2.78 -12.27 7.54
N SER A 119 1.63 -12.18 8.19
CA SER A 119 1.24 -13.02 9.32
C SER A 119 0.23 -14.11 8.93
N LEU A 120 -0.11 -14.19 7.64
CA LEU A 120 -1.03 -15.22 7.15
C LEU A 120 -0.36 -16.59 7.28
N SER A 121 -1.07 -17.57 7.87
CA SER A 121 -0.54 -18.94 8.07
C SER A 121 -0.47 -19.72 6.76
N THR A 122 0.25 -19.18 5.78
CA THR A 122 0.47 -19.79 4.47
C THR A 122 1.97 -19.87 4.20
N PRO A 123 2.49 -20.87 3.49
CA PRO A 123 3.85 -20.84 2.97
C PRO A 123 4.12 -19.56 2.19
N ALA A 124 5.39 -19.19 2.02
CA ALA A 124 5.77 -18.06 1.18
C ALA A 124 5.11 -18.15 -0.21
N LYS A 125 4.61 -17.03 -0.71
CA LYS A 125 3.85 -16.95 -1.96
C LYS A 125 4.51 -16.03 -2.97
N ILE A 126 4.32 -16.31 -4.26
CA ILE A 126 4.74 -15.42 -5.35
C ILE A 126 3.50 -14.89 -6.06
N ALA A 127 3.33 -13.58 -6.02
CA ALA A 127 2.34 -12.87 -6.80
C ALA A 127 2.96 -12.42 -8.14
N ARG A 128 2.57 -13.04 -9.24
CA ARG A 128 3.03 -12.66 -10.60
C ARG A 128 2.08 -11.65 -11.21
N VAL A 129 2.32 -10.39 -10.90
CA VAL A 129 1.49 -9.26 -11.35
C VAL A 129 2.38 -8.25 -12.06
N ARG A 130 2.15 -8.07 -13.37
CA ARG A 130 2.94 -7.12 -14.16
C ARG A 130 2.80 -5.70 -13.64
N PHE A 131 3.91 -4.99 -13.63
CA PHE A 131 3.93 -3.56 -13.39
C PHE A 131 3.17 -2.83 -14.50
N VAL A 132 2.22 -1.96 -14.13
CA VAL A 132 1.45 -1.15 -15.08
C VAL A 132 1.99 0.28 -15.08
N SER A 133 2.28 0.83 -16.26
CA SER A 133 2.65 2.25 -16.44
C SER A 133 1.41 3.16 -16.35
N GLY A 134 1.62 4.46 -16.08
CA GLY A 134 0.52 5.43 -16.02
C GLY A 134 -0.08 5.65 -14.64
N LYS A 135 0.69 5.46 -13.59
CA LYS A 135 0.28 5.58 -12.19
C LYS A 135 -0.02 7.02 -11.78
N GLN A 136 -1.01 7.19 -10.90
CA GLN A 136 -1.36 8.47 -10.27
C GLN A 136 -0.49 8.79 -9.04
N HIS A 137 0.11 7.75 -8.43
CA HIS A 137 1.07 7.87 -7.34
C HIS A 137 2.35 7.12 -7.70
N PRO A 138 3.53 7.67 -7.41
CA PRO A 138 4.82 7.07 -7.81
C PRO A 138 5.06 5.66 -7.26
N ALA A 139 4.61 5.39 -6.03
CA ALA A 139 4.74 4.09 -5.36
C ALA A 139 3.47 3.22 -5.46
N GLU A 140 2.54 3.57 -6.36
CA GLU A 140 1.25 2.87 -6.47
C GLU A 140 1.42 1.37 -6.79
N LYS A 141 0.86 0.53 -5.94
CA LYS A 141 0.77 -0.91 -6.19
C LYS A 141 -0.34 -1.22 -7.21
N PRO A 142 -0.18 -2.22 -8.08
CA PRO A 142 -1.24 -2.64 -9.00
C PRO A 142 -2.52 -3.05 -8.24
N LEU A 143 -3.68 -2.67 -8.78
CA LEU A 143 -4.98 -3.05 -8.21
C LEU A 143 -5.11 -4.57 -8.07
N SER A 144 -4.73 -5.32 -9.10
CA SER A 144 -4.76 -6.78 -9.11
C SER A 144 -3.86 -7.42 -8.03
N LEU A 145 -2.75 -6.77 -7.66
CA LEU A 145 -1.91 -7.23 -6.56
C LEU A 145 -2.62 -7.07 -5.21
N MET A 146 -3.23 -5.89 -4.97
CA MET A 146 -3.95 -5.64 -3.72
C MET A 146 -5.18 -6.54 -3.60
N THR A 147 -5.93 -6.73 -4.69
CA THR A 147 -7.05 -7.67 -4.78
C THR A 147 -6.60 -9.10 -4.45
N TRP A 148 -5.47 -9.53 -5.00
CA TRP A 148 -4.90 -10.85 -4.73
C TRP A 148 -4.48 -11.01 -3.25
N CYS A 149 -3.87 -9.99 -2.63
CA CYS A 149 -3.51 -10.01 -1.22
C CYS A 149 -4.74 -10.14 -0.31
N ILE A 150 -5.83 -9.42 -0.61
CA ILE A 150 -7.09 -9.52 0.15
C ILE A 150 -7.69 -10.91 0.00
N SER A 151 -7.72 -11.45 -1.21
CA SER A 151 -8.23 -12.81 -1.47
C SER A 151 -7.40 -13.89 -0.78
N LEU A 152 -6.07 -13.74 -0.74
CA LEU A 152 -5.17 -14.64 -0.02
C LEU A 152 -5.46 -14.67 1.49
N ALA A 153 -5.86 -13.55 2.08
CA ALA A 153 -6.22 -13.46 3.49
C ALA A 153 -7.56 -14.16 3.82
N GLY A 154 -8.35 -14.51 2.80
CA GLY A 154 -9.54 -15.35 2.91
C GLY A 154 -10.84 -14.59 3.16
N ASP A 155 -11.95 -15.34 3.09
CA ASP A 155 -13.30 -14.77 3.14
C ASP A 155 -13.73 -14.30 4.54
N SER A 156 -13.03 -14.68 5.57
CA SER A 156 -13.26 -14.20 6.94
C SER A 156 -12.83 -12.75 7.15
N VAL A 157 -11.98 -12.21 6.26
CA VAL A 157 -11.54 -10.81 6.27
C VAL A 157 -12.66 -9.93 5.72
N LYS A 158 -13.26 -9.10 6.57
CA LYS A 158 -14.34 -8.18 6.22
C LYS A 158 -13.91 -6.72 6.30
N THR A 159 -12.95 -6.42 7.18
CA THR A 159 -12.48 -5.05 7.47
C THR A 159 -10.99 -4.93 7.25
N ILE A 160 -10.58 -3.90 6.51
CA ILE A 160 -9.20 -3.68 6.08
C ILE A 160 -8.75 -2.30 6.54
N LEU A 161 -7.52 -2.19 7.01
CA LEU A 161 -6.86 -0.93 7.33
C LEU A 161 -5.65 -0.74 6.41
N ASP A 162 -5.57 0.44 5.78
CA ASP A 162 -4.36 0.92 5.12
C ASP A 162 -4.00 2.32 5.63
N PRO A 163 -3.03 2.44 6.54
CA PRO A 163 -2.64 3.72 7.14
C PRO A 163 -1.66 4.55 6.30
N PHE A 164 -1.30 4.07 5.10
CA PHE A 164 -0.44 4.75 4.12
C PHE A 164 -1.04 4.63 2.73
N ALA A 165 -2.29 5.12 2.58
CA ALA A 165 -3.17 4.79 1.47
C ALA A 165 -2.71 5.32 0.09
N GLY A 166 -1.91 6.39 0.06
CA GLY A 166 -1.50 7.01 -1.19
C GLY A 166 -2.70 7.35 -2.08
N SER A 167 -2.70 6.81 -3.29
CA SER A 167 -3.80 6.98 -4.26
C SER A 167 -5.03 6.08 -4.03
N GLY A 168 -5.08 5.31 -2.92
CA GLY A 168 -6.24 4.54 -2.49
C GLY A 168 -6.43 3.19 -3.19
N THR A 169 -5.39 2.57 -3.73
CA THR A 169 -5.50 1.29 -4.44
C THR A 169 -6.06 0.18 -3.56
N THR A 170 -5.66 0.13 -2.29
CA THR A 170 -6.18 -0.83 -1.29
C THR A 170 -7.69 -0.67 -1.09
N GLY A 171 -8.16 0.58 -0.96
CA GLY A 171 -9.59 0.87 -0.80
C GLY A 171 -10.39 0.45 -2.02
N ARG A 172 -9.86 0.68 -3.23
CA ARG A 172 -10.51 0.22 -4.46
C ARG A 172 -10.58 -1.30 -4.53
N ALA A 173 -9.49 -2.00 -4.22
CA ALA A 173 -9.47 -3.46 -4.19
C ALA A 173 -10.47 -4.04 -3.17
N ALA A 174 -10.57 -3.42 -2.00
CA ALA A 174 -11.53 -3.81 -0.97
C ALA A 174 -12.98 -3.61 -1.44
N LYS A 175 -13.28 -2.46 -2.05
CA LYS A 175 -14.61 -2.15 -2.59
C LYS A 175 -15.01 -3.13 -3.70
N ASP A 176 -14.11 -3.47 -4.62
CA ASP A 176 -14.35 -4.44 -5.69
C ASP A 176 -14.64 -5.86 -5.16
N LEU A 177 -14.11 -6.19 -3.99
CA LEU A 177 -14.33 -7.46 -3.29
C LEU A 177 -15.47 -7.40 -2.25
N ASN A 178 -16.27 -6.33 -2.22
CA ASN A 178 -17.34 -6.11 -1.25
C ASN A 178 -16.84 -6.20 0.21
N ARG A 179 -15.68 -5.58 0.51
CA ARG A 179 -15.10 -5.48 1.84
C ARG A 179 -15.13 -4.02 2.31
N LYS A 180 -15.10 -3.80 3.63
CA LYS A 180 -14.95 -2.47 4.21
C LYS A 180 -13.47 -2.13 4.36
N CYS A 181 -13.09 -0.89 4.03
CA CYS A 181 -11.73 -0.43 4.13
C CYS A 181 -11.64 0.95 4.78
N THR A 182 -10.74 1.10 5.74
CA THR A 182 -10.35 2.39 6.29
C THR A 182 -8.99 2.76 5.73
N LEU A 183 -8.95 3.90 5.08
CA LEU A 183 -7.76 4.49 4.48
C LEU A 183 -7.32 5.71 5.29
N ILE A 184 -6.02 5.87 5.50
CA ILE A 184 -5.45 7.08 6.06
C ILE A 184 -4.33 7.53 5.13
N GLU A 185 -4.34 8.81 4.78
CA GLU A 185 -3.34 9.45 3.95
C GLU A 185 -3.03 10.84 4.51
N ARG A 186 -1.75 11.17 4.62
CA ARG A 186 -1.33 12.45 5.20
C ARG A 186 -1.39 13.61 4.21
N GLU A 187 -1.09 13.33 2.95
CA GLU A 187 -1.01 14.35 1.90
C GLU A 187 -2.39 14.57 1.26
N GLU A 188 -2.97 15.76 1.45
CA GLU A 188 -4.32 16.09 0.96
C GLU A 188 -4.50 15.84 -0.55
N ARG A 189 -3.47 16.13 -1.36
CA ARG A 189 -3.49 15.86 -2.81
C ARG A 189 -3.72 14.38 -3.13
N TYR A 190 -3.21 13.46 -2.31
CA TYR A 190 -3.44 12.02 -2.50
C TYR A 190 -4.79 11.60 -1.93
N CYS A 191 -5.27 12.25 -0.86
CA CYS A 191 -6.63 12.08 -0.38
C CYS A 191 -7.65 12.42 -1.46
N GLU A 192 -7.44 13.51 -2.21
CA GLU A 192 -8.30 13.90 -3.33
C GLU A 192 -8.31 12.85 -4.44
N ILE A 193 -7.13 12.34 -4.82
CA ILE A 193 -6.99 11.27 -5.81
C ILE A 193 -7.70 10.00 -5.34
N ALA A 194 -7.48 9.59 -4.10
CA ALA A 194 -8.11 8.42 -3.51
C ALA A 194 -9.65 8.58 -3.48
N ALA A 195 -10.15 9.71 -3.01
CA ALA A 195 -11.59 10.00 -2.98
C ALA A 195 -12.22 9.96 -4.39
N LYS A 196 -11.52 10.52 -5.40
CA LYS A 196 -11.97 10.46 -6.81
C LYS A 196 -12.02 9.01 -7.32
N ARG A 197 -11.02 8.18 -6.97
CA ARG A 197 -10.99 6.76 -7.32
C ARG A 197 -12.15 5.99 -6.67
N MET A 198 -12.51 6.29 -5.41
CA MET A 198 -13.62 5.62 -4.73
C MET A 198 -14.99 5.99 -5.30
N ARG A 199 -15.15 7.17 -5.88
CA ARG A 199 -16.40 7.60 -6.55
C ARG A 199 -16.66 6.90 -7.88
N GLN A 200 -15.65 6.22 -8.45
CA GLN A 200 -15.85 5.43 -9.67
C GLN A 200 -16.74 4.23 -9.35
N GLU A 201 -17.87 4.11 -10.04
CA GLU A 201 -18.78 2.97 -9.87
C GLU A 201 -18.13 1.68 -10.37
N VAL A 202 -18.44 0.58 -9.68
CA VAL A 202 -18.12 -0.77 -10.15
C VAL A 202 -19.30 -1.21 -10.99
N PHE A 203 -19.12 -1.31 -12.31
CA PHE A 203 -20.14 -1.93 -13.15
C PHE A 203 -20.11 -3.44 -12.90
N ASN A 204 -21.10 -3.96 -12.18
CA ASN A 204 -21.34 -5.39 -12.13
C ASN A 204 -22.03 -5.81 -13.43
N PHE A 205 -21.31 -6.50 -14.29
CA PHE A 205 -21.86 -7.08 -15.54
C PHE A 205 -22.56 -8.42 -15.30
N ASP A 206 -22.60 -8.92 -14.06
CA ASP A 206 -23.20 -10.20 -13.66
C ASP A 206 -24.55 -10.00 -12.94
N ALA A 207 -25.40 -9.10 -13.46
CA ALA A 207 -26.77 -8.92 -13.00
C ALA A 207 -27.77 -9.40 -14.07
#